data_949cb26b7613a2cd3c4f3e1fe289811c
#
_entry.id   949cb26b7613a2cd3c4f3e1fe289811c
#
_cell.length_a   1.000
_cell.length_b   1.000
_cell.length_c   1.000
_cell.angle_alpha   90.00
_cell.angle_beta   90.00
_cell.angle_gamma   90.00
#
_symmetry.space_group_name_H-M   'P 1'
#
loop_
_entity.id
_entity.type
_entity.pdbx_description
1 polymer ?
#
loop_
_entity_poly.entity_id
_entity_poly.type
_entity_poly.pdbx_seq_one_letter_code
_entity_poly.pdbx_strand_id
1 'polypeptide(L)'
;MITIKQYEQGKGGKFLILEKENPAGEMTYRWEGKDKLIINHTGVFEEYRGKDYGRKLIMKGIEYAKEKGVKIVPQCSYVKKVMERDELLKDMIFTE
;
A
#
# COMPACT_ATOMS: atom_id res chain seq x y z
N MET A 1 6.86 -15.32 11.01
CA MET A 1 6.59 -15.34 9.55
C MET A 1 5.49 -14.36 9.20
N ILE A 2 5.68 -13.62 8.14
CA ILE A 2 4.75 -12.61 7.70
C ILE A 2 4.13 -13.02 6.37
N THR A 3 2.83 -12.78 6.22
CA THR A 3 2.11 -13.03 4.97
C THR A 3 1.33 -11.78 4.61
N ILE A 4 1.30 -11.41 3.34
CA ILE A 4 0.46 -10.31 2.88
C ILE A 4 -0.55 -10.89 1.90
N LYS A 5 -1.83 -10.68 2.18
CA LYS A 5 -2.92 -11.12 1.33
C LYS A 5 -3.59 -9.92 0.69
N GLN A 6 -4.07 -10.11 -0.53
CA GLN A 6 -4.76 -9.06 -1.26
C GLN A 6 -6.21 -9.46 -1.50
N TYR A 7 -7.10 -8.52 -1.24
CA TYR A 7 -8.54 -8.71 -1.52
C TYR A 7 -8.98 -7.53 -2.38
N GLU A 8 -9.52 -7.83 -3.54
CA GLU A 8 -10.01 -6.78 -4.45
C GLU A 8 -11.41 -7.11 -4.89
N GLN A 9 -12.29 -6.14 -4.83
CA GLN A 9 -13.67 -6.29 -5.26
C GLN A 9 -14.14 -5.01 -5.95
N GLY A 10 -14.56 -5.13 -7.20
CA GLY A 10 -14.94 -3.95 -7.99
C GLY A 10 -13.76 -3.01 -8.17
N LYS A 11 -13.93 -1.76 -7.80
CA LYS A 11 -12.89 -0.73 -7.97
C LYS A 11 -12.03 -0.49 -6.74
N GLY A 12 -12.13 -1.33 -5.73
CA GLY A 12 -11.37 -1.13 -4.51
C GLY A 12 -10.87 -2.43 -3.92
N GLY A 13 -9.97 -2.32 -2.96
CA GLY A 13 -9.42 -3.48 -2.32
C GLY A 13 -8.54 -3.14 -1.13
N LYS A 14 -7.87 -4.15 -0.64
CA LYS A 14 -6.94 -3.97 0.46
C LYS A 14 -5.85 -5.02 0.45
N PHE A 15 -4.73 -4.66 1.06
CA PHE A 15 -3.68 -5.60 1.42
C PHE A 15 -3.73 -5.78 2.93
N LEU A 16 -3.71 -7.01 3.36
CA LEU A 16 -3.74 -7.36 4.78
C LEU A 16 -2.42 -8.04 5.12
N ILE A 17 -1.68 -7.48 6.09
CA ILE A 17 -0.46 -8.12 6.56
C ILE A 17 -0.77 -8.91 7.83
N LEU A 18 -0.30 -10.16 7.85
CA LEU A 18 -0.54 -11.07 8.96
C LEU A 18 0.79 -11.53 9.55
N GLU A 19 0.84 -11.61 10.87
CA GLU A 19 1.97 -12.20 11.56
C GLU A 19 1.48 -13.46 12.23
N LYS A 20 2.06 -14.60 11.88
CA LYS A 20 1.63 -15.91 12.41
C LYS A 20 0.10 -16.10 12.27
N GLU A 21 -0.41 -15.69 11.11
CA GLU A 21 -1.83 -15.77 10.76
C GLU A 21 -2.75 -14.82 11.52
N ASN A 22 -2.19 -13.92 12.32
CA ASN A 22 -2.97 -12.89 13.02
C ASN A 22 -2.90 -11.57 12.25
N PRO A 23 -4.03 -10.91 11.99
CA PRO A 23 -4.01 -9.62 11.31
C PRO A 23 -3.18 -8.59 12.08
N ALA A 24 -2.23 -7.98 11.42
CA ALA A 24 -1.32 -7.03 12.02
C ALA A 24 -1.49 -5.61 11.46
N GLY A 25 -2.04 -5.49 10.27
CA GLY A 25 -2.26 -4.19 9.67
C GLY A 25 -2.91 -4.33 8.30
N GLU A 26 -3.31 -3.21 7.74
CA GLU A 26 -3.93 -3.20 6.42
C GLU A 26 -3.65 -1.90 5.67
N MET A 27 -3.77 -1.98 4.35
CA MET A 27 -3.66 -0.82 3.47
C MET A 27 -4.77 -0.93 2.45
N THR A 28 -5.62 0.10 2.38
CA THR A 28 -6.75 0.09 1.46
C THR A 28 -6.45 0.94 0.24
N TYR A 29 -7.05 0.58 -0.88
CA TYR A 29 -6.87 1.31 -2.12
C TYR A 29 -8.14 1.27 -2.96
N ARG A 30 -8.18 2.14 -3.97
CA ARG A 30 -9.22 2.10 -4.97
C ARG A 30 -8.64 2.50 -6.33
N TRP A 31 -9.27 2.05 -7.38
CA TRP A 31 -8.91 2.40 -8.73
C TRP A 31 -9.67 3.64 -9.17
N GLU A 32 -8.99 4.54 -9.85
CA GLU A 32 -9.63 5.65 -10.53
C GLU A 32 -9.24 5.54 -12.00
N GLY A 33 -10.20 5.17 -12.84
CA GLY A 33 -9.89 4.86 -14.22
C GLY A 33 -9.02 3.60 -14.31
N LYS A 34 -8.18 3.54 -15.31
CA LYS A 34 -7.31 2.38 -15.54
C LYS A 34 -5.84 2.65 -15.21
N ASP A 35 -5.52 3.88 -14.86
CA ASP A 35 -4.14 4.32 -14.73
C ASP A 35 -3.76 4.86 -13.36
N LYS A 36 -4.69 4.95 -12.44
CA LYS A 36 -4.42 5.49 -11.11
C LYS A 36 -4.84 4.52 -10.02
N LEU A 37 -3.90 4.16 -9.18
CA LEU A 37 -4.15 3.36 -7.98
C LEU A 37 -4.07 4.30 -6.79
N ILE A 38 -5.20 4.58 -6.16
CA ILE A 38 -5.27 5.50 -5.04
C ILE A 38 -5.15 4.73 -3.74
N ILE A 39 -4.09 5.00 -2.98
CA ILE A 39 -3.92 4.39 -1.66
C ILE A 39 -4.45 5.40 -0.65
N ASN A 40 -5.56 5.06 -0.01
CA ASN A 40 -6.28 6.00 0.84
C ASN A 40 -6.16 5.76 2.34
N HIS A 41 -5.65 4.61 2.76
CA HIS A 41 -5.48 4.34 4.18
C HIS A 41 -4.43 3.25 4.41
N THR A 42 -3.61 3.42 5.44
CA THR A 42 -2.67 2.41 5.89
C THR A 42 -2.65 2.46 7.41
N GLY A 43 -2.81 1.32 8.04
CA GLY A 43 -2.79 1.23 9.49
C GLY A 43 -2.16 -0.05 9.97
N VAL A 44 -1.38 0.05 11.04
CA VAL A 44 -0.78 -1.10 11.70
C VAL A 44 -1.33 -1.11 13.13
N PHE A 45 -1.80 -2.27 13.58
CA PHE A 45 -2.34 -2.39 14.94
C PHE A 45 -1.23 -2.11 15.95
N GLU A 46 -1.60 -1.50 17.05
CA GLU A 46 -0.66 -1.03 18.07
C GLU A 46 0.36 -2.08 18.52
N GLU A 47 -0.10 -3.30 18.73
CA GLU A 47 0.78 -4.41 19.16
C GLU A 47 1.87 -4.77 18.18
N TYR A 48 1.72 -4.37 16.92
CA TYR A 48 2.67 -4.71 15.86
C TYR A 48 3.46 -3.51 15.37
N ARG A 49 3.34 -2.36 16.02
CA ARG A 49 4.11 -1.19 15.64
C ARG A 49 5.58 -1.39 15.93
N GLY A 50 6.42 -0.72 15.13
CA GLY A 50 7.86 -0.82 15.29
C GLY A 50 8.49 -1.97 14.53
N LYS A 51 7.69 -2.74 13.78
CA LYS A 51 8.17 -3.88 12.98
C LYS A 51 8.25 -3.57 11.49
N ASP A 52 8.03 -2.31 11.12
CA ASP A 52 8.11 -1.87 9.73
C ASP A 52 7.01 -2.44 8.81
N TYR A 53 5.90 -2.86 9.39
CA TYR A 53 4.82 -3.47 8.61
C TYR A 53 4.12 -2.50 7.67
N GLY A 54 4.00 -1.23 8.08
CA GLY A 54 3.42 -0.22 7.20
C GLY A 54 4.21 -0.07 5.92
N ARG A 55 5.54 -0.03 6.02
CA ARG A 55 6.40 0.06 4.86
C ARG A 55 6.29 -1.20 4.00
N LYS A 56 6.17 -2.36 4.62
CA LYS A 56 6.01 -3.62 3.87
C LYS A 56 4.71 -3.63 3.07
N LEU A 57 3.64 -3.08 3.64
CA LEU A 57 2.38 -2.92 2.93
C LEU A 57 2.54 -1.99 1.73
N ILE A 58 3.22 -0.87 1.92
CA ILE A 58 3.46 0.10 0.84
C ILE A 58 4.26 -0.54 -0.29
N MET A 59 5.31 -1.28 0.06
CA MET A 59 6.13 -1.95 -0.95
C MET A 59 5.31 -2.96 -1.75
N LYS A 60 4.39 -3.64 -1.10
CA LYS A 60 3.50 -4.58 -1.79
C LYS A 60 2.56 -3.86 -2.75
N GLY A 61 2.04 -2.72 -2.34
CA GLY A 61 1.19 -1.90 -3.20
C GLY A 61 1.95 -1.38 -4.42
N ILE A 62 3.20 -0.99 -4.22
CA ILE A 62 4.06 -0.52 -5.31
C ILE A 62 4.34 -1.67 -6.29
N GLU A 63 4.62 -2.85 -5.78
CA GLU A 63 4.82 -4.04 -6.60
C GLU A 63 3.59 -4.32 -7.46
N TYR A 64 2.41 -4.22 -6.87
CA TYR A 64 1.15 -4.41 -7.57
C TYR A 64 0.95 -3.35 -8.67
N ALA A 65 1.23 -2.08 -8.35
CA ALA A 65 1.11 -1.00 -9.32
C ALA A 65 2.07 -1.19 -10.50
N LYS A 66 3.30 -1.62 -10.23
CA LYS A 66 4.27 -1.92 -11.29
C LYS A 66 3.79 -3.04 -12.19
N GLU A 67 3.24 -4.08 -11.58
CA GLU A 67 2.70 -5.23 -12.30
C GLU A 67 1.58 -4.81 -13.24
N LYS A 68 0.75 -3.85 -12.81
CA LYS A 68 -0.36 -3.33 -13.61
C LYS A 68 0.05 -2.19 -14.55
N GLY A 69 1.28 -1.71 -14.44
CA GLY A 69 1.76 -0.63 -15.29
C GLY A 69 1.16 0.72 -14.96
N VAL A 70 0.84 0.97 -13.70
CA VAL A 70 0.17 2.21 -13.28
C VAL A 70 0.97 2.94 -12.21
N LYS A 71 0.58 4.18 -11.93
CA LYS A 71 1.18 4.99 -10.88
C LYS A 71 0.23 5.06 -9.68
N ILE A 72 0.77 5.52 -8.56
CA ILE A 72 0.05 5.59 -7.29
C ILE A 72 -0.28 7.03 -6.94
N VAL A 73 -1.51 7.27 -6.49
CA VAL A 73 -1.92 8.53 -5.90
C VAL A 73 -1.92 8.31 -4.38
N PRO A 74 -0.92 8.84 -3.66
CA PRO A 74 -0.83 8.62 -2.21
C PRO A 74 -1.71 9.59 -1.44
N GLN A 75 -2.97 9.23 -1.26
CA GLN A 75 -3.92 10.03 -0.49
C GLN A 75 -3.65 9.95 1.01
N CYS A 76 -3.13 8.81 1.46
CA CYS A 76 -2.76 8.64 2.86
C CYS A 76 -1.46 9.39 3.14
N SER A 77 -1.45 10.25 4.16
CA SER A 77 -0.27 11.07 4.47
C SER A 77 0.97 10.23 4.80
N TYR A 78 0.79 9.10 5.45
CA TYR A 78 1.90 8.21 5.75
C TYR A 78 2.54 7.64 4.48
N VAL A 79 1.70 7.16 3.56
CA VAL A 79 2.17 6.62 2.28
C VAL A 79 2.90 7.71 1.48
N LYS A 80 2.33 8.90 1.47
CA LYS A 80 2.93 10.04 0.77
C LYS A 80 4.32 10.34 1.29
N LYS A 81 4.48 10.39 2.61
CA LYS A 81 5.79 10.65 3.22
C LYS A 81 6.81 9.57 2.89
N VAL A 82 6.41 8.31 2.96
CA VAL A 82 7.32 7.21 2.66
C VAL A 82 7.77 7.27 1.20
N MET A 83 6.83 7.49 0.30
CA MET A 83 7.16 7.52 -1.13
C MET A 83 8.00 8.74 -1.52
N GLU A 84 7.73 9.89 -0.91
CA GLU A 84 8.49 11.12 -1.23
C GLU A 84 9.92 11.10 -0.72
N ARG A 85 10.19 10.35 0.33
CA ARG A 85 11.52 10.27 0.94
C ARG A 85 12.44 9.25 0.30
N ASP A 86 11.91 8.39 -0.55
CA ASP A 86 12.69 7.33 -1.18
C ASP A 86 12.77 7.58 -2.69
N GLU A 87 13.97 7.85 -3.18
CA GLU A 87 14.18 8.14 -4.60
C GLU A 87 13.66 7.02 -5.50
N LEU A 88 13.74 5.77 -5.04
CA LEU A 88 13.26 4.63 -5.82
C LEU A 88 11.74 4.57 -5.90
N LEU A 89 11.06 5.12 -4.91
CA LEU A 89 9.60 5.08 -4.84
C LEU A 89 8.95 6.32 -5.44
N LYS A 90 9.67 7.43 -5.48
CA LYS A 90 9.16 8.69 -6.03
C LYS A 90 8.62 8.55 -7.44
N ASP A 91 9.29 7.76 -8.26
CA ASP A 91 8.90 7.57 -9.66
C ASP A 91 7.54 6.90 -9.81
N MET A 92 7.06 6.26 -8.75
CA MET A 92 5.77 5.58 -8.76
C MET A 92 4.61 6.49 -8.37
N ILE A 93 4.90 7.73 -7.95
CA ILE A 93 3.86 8.70 -7.63
C ILE A 93 3.27 9.26 -8.92
N PHE A 94 1.94 9.24 -9.01
CA PHE A 94 1.24 9.80 -10.16
C PHE A 94 1.44 11.33 -10.19
N THR A 95 1.81 11.85 -11.34
CA THR A 95 1.93 13.28 -11.57
C THR A 95 1.18 13.64 -12.84
N GLU A 96 0.50 14.78 -12.79
CA GLU A 96 -0.24 15.27 -13.98
C GLU A 96 0.67 16.03 -14.92
#